data_f9b73ecda4c55e2f480f7f03cd597678
#
_entry.id   f9b73ecda4c55e2f480f7f03cd597678
#
_cell.length_a   1.000
_cell.length_b   1.000
_cell.length_c   1.000
_cell.angle_alpha   90.00
_cell.angle_beta   90.00
_cell.angle_gamma   90.00
#
_symmetry.space_group_name_H-M   'P 1'
#
loop_
_entity.id
_entity.type
_entity.pdbx_description
1 polymer ?
#
loop_
_entity_poly.entity_id
_entity_poly.type
_entity_poly.pdbx_seq_one_letter_code
_entity_poly.pdbx_strand_id
1 'polypeptide(L)'
;DRQCEYVRAIAFALLGEDESKAAAATLNQMVIENGCHLNTGFLSTPFLCDVLAKYGYADTAYKLLLQPDAPGWLYEVGKGATTVWETWTGIDENGKPHESLNHYSYGAICGWLFGGVCGIRYTDGALTIAPTPDKSLDWAKATYDSPAGRIVSGWRYNGDAVAYEFGIPANLTVDVTLPDGRKLTLAPGKHTV
;
A
#
# COMPACT_ATOMS: atom_id res chain seq x y z
N ASP A 1 -1.13 23.89 6.74
CA ASP A 1 -0.62 22.49 6.76
C ASP A 1 -1.48 21.62 5.85
N ARG A 2 -0.85 20.78 5.01
CA ARG A 2 -1.52 19.91 4.03
C ARG A 2 -0.96 18.52 4.13
N GLN A 3 -1.78 17.48 3.96
CA GLN A 3 -1.32 16.09 3.92
C GLN A 3 -0.10 15.90 3.01
N CYS A 4 -0.10 16.51 1.82
CA CYS A 4 0.97 16.38 0.84
C CYS A 4 2.34 16.90 1.32
N GLU A 5 2.39 17.86 2.23
CA GLU A 5 3.64 18.40 2.78
C GLU A 5 4.30 17.37 3.69
N TYR A 6 3.55 16.79 4.61
CA TYR A 6 4.02 15.73 5.51
C TYR A 6 4.44 14.47 4.75
N VAL A 7 3.62 14.02 3.79
CA VAL A 7 3.94 12.85 2.96
C VAL A 7 5.29 13.01 2.29
N ARG A 8 5.52 14.13 1.60
CA ARG A 8 6.79 14.35 0.86
C ARG A 8 7.98 14.55 1.79
N ALA A 9 7.80 15.29 2.88
CA ALA A 9 8.87 15.51 3.85
C ALA A 9 9.40 14.19 4.41
N ILE A 10 8.50 13.24 4.71
CA ILE A 10 8.86 11.92 5.21
C ILE A 10 9.41 11.03 4.08
N ALA A 11 8.69 10.96 2.95
CA ALA A 11 9.04 10.06 1.84
C ALA A 11 10.42 10.37 1.23
N PHE A 12 10.79 11.65 1.20
CA PHE A 12 12.08 12.10 0.65
C PHE A 12 13.17 12.30 1.73
N ALA A 13 12.93 11.79 2.94
CA ALA A 13 13.88 11.85 4.04
C ALA A 13 14.41 13.28 4.33
N LEU A 14 13.52 14.27 4.27
CA LEU A 14 13.86 15.67 4.57
C LEU A 14 13.87 15.97 6.08
N LEU A 15 13.42 15.02 6.90
CA LEU A 15 13.30 15.11 8.35
C LEU A 15 14.16 14.04 9.01
N GLY A 16 14.62 14.32 10.23
CA GLY A 16 15.19 13.30 11.11
C GLY A 16 14.14 12.26 11.55
N GLU A 17 14.61 11.15 12.15
CA GLU A 17 13.71 10.02 12.49
C GLU A 17 12.59 10.43 13.48
N ASP A 18 12.92 11.20 14.52
CA ASP A 18 11.93 11.63 15.53
C ASP A 18 10.96 12.68 14.95
N GLU A 19 11.45 13.57 14.10
CA GLU A 19 10.61 14.53 13.38
C GLU A 19 9.68 13.80 12.39
N SER A 20 10.17 12.76 11.73
CA SER A 20 9.37 11.94 10.82
C SER A 20 8.24 11.20 11.54
N LYS A 21 8.51 10.68 12.77
CA LYS A 21 7.48 10.06 13.61
C LYS A 21 6.41 11.07 14.01
N ALA A 22 6.82 12.27 14.46
CA ALA A 22 5.88 13.33 14.82
C ALA A 22 5.06 13.79 13.59
N ALA A 23 5.71 13.96 12.45
CA ALA A 23 5.06 14.32 11.18
C ALA A 23 4.07 13.25 10.72
N ALA A 24 4.41 11.95 10.86
CA ALA A 24 3.50 10.84 10.52
C ALA A 24 2.29 10.78 11.46
N ALA A 25 2.47 11.07 12.75
CA ALA A 25 1.35 11.16 13.70
C ALA A 25 0.40 12.32 13.32
N THR A 26 0.95 13.46 12.95
CA THR A 26 0.16 14.61 12.48
C THR A 26 -0.56 14.27 11.18
N LEU A 27 0.13 13.66 10.23
CA LEU A 27 -0.47 13.20 8.96
C LEU A 27 -1.64 12.24 9.20
N ASN A 28 -1.44 11.25 10.08
CA ASN A 28 -2.48 10.30 10.46
C ASN A 28 -3.72 11.01 11.03
N GLN A 29 -3.51 11.95 11.94
CA GLN A 29 -4.59 12.74 12.52
C GLN A 29 -5.34 13.55 11.45
N MET A 30 -4.62 14.18 10.53
CA MET A 30 -5.22 14.92 9.42
C MET A 30 -6.06 14.04 8.50
N VAL A 31 -5.64 12.80 8.25
CA VAL A 31 -6.40 11.84 7.45
C VAL A 31 -7.70 11.45 8.18
N ILE A 32 -7.61 11.16 9.48
CA ILE A 32 -8.77 10.80 10.30
C ILE A 32 -9.78 11.96 10.37
N GLU A 33 -9.31 13.18 10.64
CA GLU A 33 -10.16 14.38 10.70
C GLU A 33 -10.83 14.71 9.37
N ASN A 34 -10.18 14.33 8.25
CA ASN A 34 -10.75 14.43 6.91
C ASN A 34 -11.66 13.22 6.54
N GLY A 35 -12.15 12.47 7.52
CA GLY A 35 -13.04 11.33 7.31
C GLY A 35 -12.38 10.15 6.58
N CYS A 36 -11.08 9.95 6.76
CA CYS A 36 -10.28 8.97 6.04
C CYS A 36 -10.33 9.16 4.51
N HIS A 37 -10.32 10.40 4.06
CA HIS A 37 -10.21 10.73 2.64
C HIS A 37 -8.83 11.29 2.28
N LEU A 38 -8.44 11.01 1.05
CA LEU A 38 -7.25 11.59 0.43
C LEU A 38 -7.39 13.12 0.29
N ASN A 39 -6.33 13.83 0.58
CA ASN A 39 -6.17 15.24 0.24
C ASN A 39 -4.77 15.47 -0.34
N THR A 40 -4.40 14.61 -1.27
CA THR A 40 -3.12 14.60 -1.95
C THR A 40 -3.33 14.50 -3.45
N GLY A 41 -2.42 15.09 -4.21
CA GLY A 41 -2.36 14.98 -5.66
C GLY A 41 -1.29 13.98 -6.12
N PHE A 42 -1.01 13.96 -7.40
CA PHE A 42 -0.13 13.00 -8.10
C PHE A 42 1.23 12.82 -7.45
N LEU A 43 1.84 13.88 -6.90
CA LEU A 43 3.19 13.85 -6.34
C LEU A 43 3.26 13.28 -4.92
N SER A 44 2.15 13.09 -4.24
CA SER A 44 2.13 12.65 -2.84
C SER A 44 1.31 11.37 -2.63
N THR A 45 0.23 11.18 -3.39
CA THR A 45 -0.60 9.97 -3.32
C THR A 45 0.20 8.67 -3.41
N PRO A 46 1.24 8.55 -4.28
CA PRO A 46 2.04 7.33 -4.38
C PRO A 46 2.73 6.90 -3.09
N PHE A 47 3.00 7.84 -2.18
CA PHE A 47 3.77 7.59 -0.96
C PHE A 47 2.90 7.54 0.31
N LEU A 48 1.66 8.02 0.25
CA LEU A 48 0.81 8.25 1.42
C LEU A 48 0.62 6.98 2.26
N CYS A 49 0.20 5.89 1.64
CA CYS A 49 -0.06 4.62 2.35
C CYS A 49 1.24 3.99 2.89
N ASP A 50 2.34 4.07 2.14
CA ASP A 50 3.65 3.60 2.60
C ASP A 50 4.15 4.39 3.82
N VAL A 51 4.02 5.71 3.80
CA VAL A 51 4.42 6.58 4.92
C VAL A 51 3.60 6.26 6.16
N LEU A 52 2.28 6.16 6.04
CA LEU A 52 1.41 5.81 7.17
C LEU A 52 1.77 4.43 7.73
N ALA A 53 1.88 3.41 6.89
CA ALA A 53 2.19 2.05 7.31
C ALA A 53 3.56 1.93 7.97
N LYS A 54 4.58 2.62 7.45
CA LYS A 54 5.95 2.65 7.99
C LYS A 54 5.98 3.11 9.45
N TYR A 55 5.12 4.05 9.82
CA TYR A 55 5.09 4.63 11.17
C TYR A 55 3.97 4.07 12.05
N GLY A 56 3.41 2.91 11.70
CA GLY A 56 2.46 2.17 12.54
C GLY A 56 0.98 2.52 12.32
N TYR A 57 0.66 3.29 11.28
CA TYR A 57 -0.71 3.69 10.93
C TYR A 57 -1.23 2.91 9.72
N ALA A 58 -0.94 1.61 9.66
CA ALA A 58 -1.39 0.75 8.57
C ALA A 58 -2.92 0.68 8.46
N ASP A 59 -3.62 0.66 9.60
CA ASP A 59 -5.09 0.69 9.66
C ASP A 59 -5.68 1.92 8.95
N THR A 60 -5.04 3.08 9.09
CA THR A 60 -5.45 4.30 8.39
C THR A 60 -5.16 4.21 6.90
N ALA A 61 -4.04 3.60 6.50
CA ALA A 61 -3.74 3.36 5.09
C ALA A 61 -4.77 2.42 4.44
N TYR A 62 -5.21 1.38 5.15
CA TYR A 62 -6.30 0.51 4.68
C TYR A 62 -7.66 1.23 4.61
N LYS A 63 -7.99 2.09 5.56
CA LYS A 63 -9.20 2.92 5.49
C LYS A 63 -9.21 3.84 4.26
N LEU A 64 -8.05 4.42 3.91
CA LEU A 64 -7.90 5.19 2.68
C LEU A 64 -8.09 4.33 1.43
N LEU A 65 -7.45 3.15 1.37
CA LEU A 65 -7.57 2.21 0.26
C LEU A 65 -9.02 1.78 0.03
N LEU A 66 -9.76 1.52 1.10
CA LEU A 66 -11.10 0.97 1.08
C LEU A 66 -12.20 2.04 1.17
N GLN A 67 -11.85 3.33 1.04
CA GLN A 67 -12.81 4.43 1.06
C GLN A 67 -13.75 4.35 -0.16
N PRO A 68 -15.08 4.16 0.06
CA PRO A 68 -16.03 4.02 -1.05
C PRO A 68 -16.44 5.36 -1.68
N ASP A 69 -16.23 6.47 -0.95
CA ASP A 69 -16.61 7.80 -1.39
C ASP A 69 -15.44 8.55 -2.02
N ALA A 70 -15.72 9.53 -2.88
CA ALA A 70 -14.70 10.40 -3.44
C ALA A 70 -14.18 11.41 -2.39
N PRO A 71 -12.86 11.69 -2.39
CA PRO A 71 -11.80 11.09 -3.21
C PRO A 71 -11.38 9.71 -2.71
N GLY A 72 -11.40 8.69 -3.54
CA GLY A 72 -11.05 7.32 -3.19
C GLY A 72 -11.09 6.35 -4.37
N TRP A 73 -10.25 5.33 -4.36
CA TRP A 73 -10.16 4.34 -5.44
C TRP A 73 -11.45 3.52 -5.59
N LEU A 74 -12.11 3.16 -4.47
CA LEU A 74 -13.35 2.37 -4.56
C LEU A 74 -14.54 3.18 -5.06
N TYR A 75 -14.49 4.52 -4.98
CA TYR A 75 -15.48 5.37 -5.66
C TYR A 75 -15.46 5.12 -7.18
N GLU A 76 -14.26 5.12 -7.79
CA GLU A 76 -14.10 4.84 -9.21
C GLU A 76 -14.61 3.44 -9.56
N VAL A 77 -14.25 2.43 -8.77
CA VAL A 77 -14.75 1.05 -8.92
C VAL A 77 -16.27 0.99 -8.81
N GLY A 78 -16.85 1.68 -7.83
CA GLY A 78 -18.30 1.77 -7.65
C GLY A 78 -19.04 2.42 -8.82
N LYS A 79 -18.36 3.28 -9.59
CA LYS A 79 -18.86 3.87 -10.83
C LYS A 79 -18.63 2.99 -12.07
N GLY A 80 -18.09 1.78 -11.91
CA GLY A 80 -17.81 0.84 -12.99
C GLY A 80 -16.53 1.14 -13.75
N ALA A 81 -15.57 1.84 -13.16
CA ALA A 81 -14.26 2.10 -13.76
C ALA A 81 -13.53 0.78 -14.08
N THR A 82 -12.97 0.70 -15.27
CA THR A 82 -12.07 -0.39 -15.72
C THR A 82 -10.62 0.06 -15.85
N THR A 83 -10.39 1.35 -15.62
CA THR A 83 -9.09 2.03 -15.67
C THR A 83 -9.03 3.03 -14.52
N VAL A 84 -7.84 3.44 -14.12
CA VAL A 84 -7.67 4.51 -13.13
C VAL A 84 -7.87 5.87 -13.79
N TRP A 85 -8.62 6.74 -13.16
CA TRP A 85 -8.94 8.06 -13.69
C TRP A 85 -7.91 9.12 -13.29
N GLU A 86 -7.88 10.21 -14.05
CA GLU A 86 -7.03 11.37 -13.77
C GLU A 86 -7.50 12.16 -12.55
N THR A 87 -8.80 12.20 -12.33
CA THR A 87 -9.43 12.86 -11.19
C THR A 87 -10.35 11.90 -10.44
N TRP A 88 -10.44 12.08 -9.12
CA TRP A 88 -11.26 11.23 -8.25
C TRP A 88 -12.76 11.21 -8.60
N THR A 89 -13.21 12.21 -9.34
CA THR A 89 -14.59 12.35 -9.82
C THR A 89 -14.65 12.36 -11.35
N GLY A 90 -13.80 11.57 -11.99
CA GLY A 90 -13.71 11.48 -13.47
C GLY A 90 -15.03 11.17 -14.18
N ILE A 91 -15.99 10.53 -13.48
CA ILE A 91 -17.40 10.49 -13.88
C ILE A 91 -18.21 11.11 -12.76
N ASP A 92 -18.94 12.19 -13.07
CA ASP A 92 -19.75 12.88 -12.10
C ASP A 92 -21.05 12.12 -11.73
N GLU A 93 -21.83 12.68 -10.84
CA GLU A 93 -23.09 12.11 -10.39
C GLU A 93 -24.17 11.98 -11.50
N ASN A 94 -24.04 12.75 -12.57
CA ASN A 94 -24.90 12.70 -13.74
C ASN A 94 -24.39 11.71 -14.82
N GLY A 95 -23.30 11.00 -14.53
CA GLY A 95 -22.67 10.07 -15.48
C GLY A 95 -21.84 10.75 -16.57
N LYS A 96 -21.53 12.06 -16.43
CA LYS A 96 -20.73 12.80 -17.41
C LYS A 96 -19.24 12.63 -17.12
N PRO A 97 -18.44 12.22 -18.12
CA PRO A 97 -16.99 12.12 -17.96
C PRO A 97 -16.32 13.48 -17.95
N HIS A 98 -15.29 13.62 -17.09
CA HIS A 98 -14.42 14.77 -16.97
C HIS A 98 -12.96 14.28 -16.99
N GLU A 99 -12.10 15.04 -17.67
CA GLU A 99 -10.68 14.73 -17.82
C GLU A 99 -10.43 13.31 -18.40
N SER A 100 -9.24 12.78 -18.21
CA SER A 100 -8.90 11.45 -18.72
C SER A 100 -9.46 10.34 -17.83
N LEU A 101 -10.16 9.38 -18.43
CA LEU A 101 -10.59 8.16 -17.74
C LEU A 101 -9.54 7.03 -17.80
N ASN A 102 -8.34 7.32 -18.32
CA ASN A 102 -7.22 6.37 -18.33
C ASN A 102 -5.92 7.09 -18.03
N HIS A 103 -5.57 7.21 -16.75
CA HIS A 103 -4.42 7.96 -16.28
C HIS A 103 -3.68 7.18 -15.19
N TYR A 104 -2.34 7.11 -15.28
CA TYR A 104 -1.52 6.24 -14.44
C TYR A 104 -1.33 6.72 -12.99
N SER A 105 -1.46 8.03 -12.72
CA SER A 105 -0.91 8.63 -11.49
C SER A 105 -1.48 8.04 -10.20
N TYR A 106 -2.79 7.91 -10.08
CA TYR A 106 -3.40 7.30 -8.89
C TYR A 106 -3.30 5.78 -8.88
N GLY A 107 -2.99 5.16 -10.03
CA GLY A 107 -2.64 3.75 -10.13
C GLY A 107 -1.35 3.38 -9.41
N ALA A 108 -0.56 4.35 -8.98
CA ALA A 108 0.62 4.15 -8.12
C ALA A 108 0.30 3.43 -6.79
N ILE A 109 -0.97 3.37 -6.35
CA ILE A 109 -1.41 2.55 -5.23
C ILE A 109 -1.03 1.07 -5.40
N CYS A 110 -0.91 0.58 -6.65
CA CYS A 110 -0.42 -0.76 -6.93
C CYS A 110 0.96 -1.03 -6.32
N GLY A 111 1.83 -0.01 -6.25
CA GLY A 111 3.11 -0.11 -5.56
C GLY A 111 2.95 -0.49 -4.09
N TRP A 112 1.97 0.10 -3.40
CA TRP A 112 1.68 -0.25 -2.01
C TRP A 112 0.97 -1.61 -1.87
N LEU A 113 0.10 -2.00 -2.82
CA LEU A 113 -0.52 -3.33 -2.80
C LEU A 113 0.54 -4.45 -2.88
N PHE A 114 1.57 -4.28 -3.70
CA PHE A 114 2.68 -5.22 -3.77
C PHE A 114 3.66 -5.07 -2.61
N GLY A 115 4.15 -3.84 -2.37
CA GLY A 115 5.24 -3.56 -1.44
C GLY A 115 4.83 -3.38 0.01
N GLY A 116 3.59 -3.01 0.29
CA GLY A 116 3.02 -2.85 1.64
C GLY A 116 2.13 -4.01 2.00
N VAL A 117 0.96 -4.14 1.35
CA VAL A 117 -0.05 -5.15 1.68
C VAL A 117 0.54 -6.57 1.60
N CYS A 118 1.19 -6.93 0.49
CA CYS A 118 1.85 -8.23 0.31
C CYS A 118 3.34 -8.22 0.66
N GLY A 119 3.94 -7.06 0.85
CA GLY A 119 5.29 -6.89 1.37
C GLY A 119 6.43 -7.19 0.42
N ILE A 120 6.20 -7.39 -0.87
CA ILE A 120 7.26 -7.69 -1.86
C ILE A 120 8.00 -6.40 -2.20
N ARG A 121 9.26 -6.27 -1.77
CA ARG A 121 10.11 -5.11 -2.08
C ARG A 121 11.42 -5.54 -2.71
N TYR A 122 11.79 -4.89 -3.77
CA TYR A 122 13.06 -5.09 -4.45
C TYR A 122 13.83 -3.76 -4.44
N THR A 123 14.84 -3.66 -3.58
CA THR A 123 15.60 -2.44 -3.37
C THR A 123 17.09 -2.77 -3.43
N ASP A 124 17.84 -2.00 -4.21
CA ASP A 124 19.28 -2.14 -4.37
C ASP A 124 19.75 -3.57 -4.74
N GLY A 125 18.95 -4.26 -5.56
CA GLY A 125 19.25 -5.62 -6.00
C GLY A 125 18.88 -6.70 -4.97
N ALA A 126 18.35 -6.34 -3.82
CA ALA A 126 17.89 -7.27 -2.79
C ALA A 126 16.36 -7.37 -2.74
N LEU A 127 15.86 -8.60 -2.69
CA LEU A 127 14.45 -8.88 -2.42
C LEU A 127 14.25 -9.06 -0.92
N THR A 128 13.26 -8.36 -0.39
CA THR A 128 12.75 -8.55 0.96
C THR A 128 11.25 -8.72 0.94
N ILE A 129 10.69 -9.42 1.94
CA ILE A 129 9.24 -9.59 2.08
C ILE A 129 8.83 -9.17 3.47
N ALA A 130 7.93 -8.19 3.57
CA ALA A 130 7.41 -7.69 4.83
C ALA A 130 5.92 -7.33 4.68
N PRO A 131 5.01 -8.31 4.70
CA PRO A 131 3.58 -8.06 4.50
C PRO A 131 2.98 -7.32 5.70
N THR A 132 1.97 -6.53 5.42
CA THR A 132 1.22 -5.76 6.43
C THR A 132 -0.26 -6.18 6.38
N PRO A 133 -0.64 -7.32 7.00
CA PRO A 133 -2.04 -7.75 7.07
C PRO A 133 -2.90 -6.77 7.85
N ASP A 134 -4.16 -6.63 7.42
CA ASP A 134 -5.16 -5.89 8.16
C ASP A 134 -6.51 -6.61 8.09
N LYS A 135 -7.27 -6.56 9.20
CA LYS A 135 -8.58 -7.26 9.32
C LYS A 135 -9.68 -6.67 8.43
N SER A 136 -9.46 -5.51 7.80
CA SER A 136 -10.38 -4.98 6.79
C SER A 136 -10.38 -5.79 5.48
N LEU A 137 -9.38 -6.66 5.31
CA LEU A 137 -9.34 -7.68 4.26
C LEU A 137 -9.23 -9.08 4.89
N ASP A 138 -9.94 -10.05 4.35
CA ASP A 138 -9.81 -11.44 4.78
C ASP A 138 -8.47 -12.05 4.35
N TRP A 139 -7.94 -11.61 3.22
CA TRP A 139 -6.70 -12.10 2.64
C TRP A 139 -6.15 -11.15 1.58
N ALA A 140 -4.86 -11.26 1.32
CA ALA A 140 -4.23 -10.70 0.13
C ALA A 140 -3.15 -11.64 -0.39
N LYS A 141 -2.92 -11.62 -1.71
CA LYS A 141 -1.86 -12.39 -2.35
C LYS A 141 -1.36 -11.65 -3.58
N ALA A 142 -0.05 -11.53 -3.69
CA ALA A 142 0.63 -11.02 -4.88
C ALA A 142 1.53 -12.09 -5.49
N THR A 143 1.62 -12.06 -6.81
CA THR A 143 2.57 -12.83 -7.59
C THR A 143 3.35 -11.86 -8.46
N TYR A 144 4.67 -11.91 -8.40
CA TYR A 144 5.56 -11.07 -9.18
C TYR A 144 6.55 -11.90 -9.99
N ASP A 145 6.50 -11.79 -11.30
CA ASP A 145 7.44 -12.43 -12.20
C ASP A 145 8.70 -11.56 -12.33
N SER A 146 9.71 -11.85 -11.52
CA SER A 146 10.98 -11.14 -11.49
C SER A 146 12.00 -11.76 -12.45
N PRO A 147 13.11 -11.06 -12.77
CA PRO A 147 14.21 -11.67 -13.53
C PRO A 147 14.80 -12.93 -12.88
N ALA A 148 14.68 -13.07 -11.56
CA ALA A 148 15.14 -14.26 -10.82
C ALA A 148 14.10 -15.40 -10.78
N GLY A 149 12.89 -15.16 -11.29
CA GLY A 149 11.78 -16.10 -11.27
C GLY A 149 10.56 -15.57 -10.50
N ARG A 150 9.56 -16.43 -10.37
CA ARG A 150 8.27 -16.06 -9.77
C ARG A 150 8.35 -15.99 -8.25
N ILE A 151 7.98 -14.83 -7.71
CA ILE A 151 7.87 -14.56 -6.28
C ILE A 151 6.39 -14.56 -5.92
N VAL A 152 6.04 -15.19 -4.80
CA VAL A 152 4.69 -15.18 -4.24
C VAL A 152 4.78 -14.69 -2.80
N SER A 153 3.89 -13.79 -2.43
CA SER A 153 3.65 -13.41 -1.04
C SER A 153 2.15 -13.25 -0.81
N GLY A 154 1.63 -13.93 0.18
CA GLY A 154 0.23 -13.84 0.56
C GLY A 154 0.02 -14.10 2.03
N TRP A 155 -1.13 -13.65 2.51
CA TRP A 155 -1.58 -13.89 3.87
C TRP A 155 -3.10 -14.04 3.91
N ARG A 156 -3.58 -14.73 4.95
CA ARG A 156 -5.01 -14.92 5.21
C ARG A 156 -5.27 -14.98 6.70
N TYR A 157 -6.33 -14.32 7.13
CA TYR A 157 -6.83 -14.48 8.50
C TYR A 157 -7.57 -15.79 8.68
N ASN A 158 -7.25 -16.47 9.79
CA ASN A 158 -7.96 -17.64 10.33
C ASN A 158 -8.38 -17.30 11.77
N GLY A 159 -9.52 -16.66 11.93
CA GLY A 159 -9.91 -16.02 13.18
C GLY A 159 -8.97 -14.84 13.50
N ASP A 160 -8.29 -14.88 14.63
CA ASP A 160 -7.31 -13.88 15.03
C ASP A 160 -5.88 -14.16 14.54
N ALA A 161 -5.61 -15.37 14.09
CA ALA A 161 -4.30 -15.77 13.57
C ALA A 161 -4.18 -15.42 12.08
N VAL A 162 -2.95 -15.16 11.64
CA VAL A 162 -2.64 -14.92 10.22
C VAL A 162 -1.76 -16.06 9.72
N ALA A 163 -2.20 -16.72 8.67
CA ALA A 163 -1.38 -17.68 7.93
C ALA A 163 -0.72 -16.99 6.75
N TYR A 164 0.55 -17.28 6.52
CA TYR A 164 1.34 -16.70 5.44
C TYR A 164 1.74 -17.76 4.42
N GLU A 165 1.74 -17.39 3.15
CA GLU A 165 2.22 -18.22 2.02
C GLU A 165 3.30 -17.45 1.27
N PHE A 166 4.48 -18.08 1.09
CA PHE A 166 5.59 -17.50 0.32
C PHE A 166 6.08 -18.47 -0.74
N GLY A 167 6.39 -17.94 -1.92
CA GLY A 167 7.05 -18.68 -2.99
C GLY A 167 8.35 -17.98 -3.38
N ILE A 168 9.49 -18.68 -3.20
CA ILE A 168 10.82 -18.16 -3.43
C ILE A 168 11.45 -18.83 -4.66
N PRO A 169 11.94 -18.05 -5.66
CA PRO A 169 12.60 -18.61 -6.86
C PRO A 169 13.84 -19.42 -6.53
N ALA A 170 14.22 -20.30 -7.46
CA ALA A 170 15.29 -21.31 -7.28
C ALA A 170 16.67 -20.73 -6.90
N ASN A 171 16.95 -19.48 -7.25
CA ASN A 171 18.28 -18.89 -7.08
C ASN A 171 18.31 -17.79 -6.01
N LEU A 172 17.26 -17.67 -5.20
CA LEU A 172 17.16 -16.63 -4.17
C LEU A 172 17.03 -17.24 -2.78
N THR A 173 17.62 -16.55 -1.82
CA THR A 173 17.27 -16.66 -0.40
C THR A 173 16.73 -15.29 0.02
N VAL A 174 15.60 -15.27 0.71
CA VAL A 174 14.86 -14.03 0.96
C VAL A 174 14.63 -13.84 2.46
N ASP A 175 14.93 -12.65 2.94
CA ASP A 175 14.58 -12.27 4.30
C ASP A 175 13.12 -11.80 4.36
N VAL A 176 12.37 -12.41 5.30
CA VAL A 176 10.97 -12.10 5.57
C VAL A 176 10.87 -11.56 6.98
N THR A 177 10.20 -10.43 7.12
CA THR A 177 9.86 -9.84 8.42
C THR A 177 8.35 -9.85 8.59
N LEU A 178 7.86 -10.53 9.62
CA LEU A 178 6.43 -10.58 9.94
C LEU A 178 6.03 -9.44 10.88
N PRO A 179 4.74 -9.04 10.92
CA PRO A 179 4.26 -7.95 11.77
C PRO A 179 4.48 -8.16 13.26
N ASP A 180 4.55 -9.40 13.71
CA ASP A 180 4.84 -9.77 15.10
C ASP A 180 6.34 -9.69 15.47
N GLY A 181 7.17 -9.22 14.53
CA GLY A 181 8.60 -9.05 14.70
C GLY A 181 9.44 -10.29 14.40
N ARG A 182 8.83 -11.44 14.06
CA ARG A 182 9.58 -12.62 13.61
C ARG A 182 10.33 -12.33 12.33
N LYS A 183 11.59 -12.74 12.29
CA LYS A 183 12.45 -12.66 11.10
C LYS A 183 12.77 -14.06 10.64
N LEU A 184 12.58 -14.33 9.37
CA LEU A 184 12.81 -15.62 8.71
C LEU A 184 13.73 -15.39 7.52
N THR A 185 14.60 -16.36 7.25
CA THR A 185 15.36 -16.42 6.01
C THR A 185 14.90 -17.64 5.23
N LEU A 186 14.20 -17.41 4.12
CA LEU A 186 13.55 -18.47 3.35
C LEU A 186 14.41 -18.87 2.15
N ALA A 187 14.73 -20.16 2.06
CA ALA A 187 15.37 -20.78 0.92
C ALA A 187 14.39 -20.91 -0.28
N PRO A 188 14.89 -21.28 -1.49
CA PRO A 188 14.01 -21.57 -2.62
C PRO A 188 12.90 -22.57 -2.29
N GLY A 189 11.70 -22.32 -2.82
CA GLY A 189 10.55 -23.22 -2.63
C GLY A 189 9.28 -22.52 -2.16
N LYS A 190 8.30 -23.32 -1.77
CA LYS A 190 7.05 -22.86 -1.17
C LYS A 190 7.13 -23.01 0.35
N HIS A 191 6.66 -21.98 1.06
CA HIS A 191 6.66 -21.93 2.51
C HIS A 191 5.29 -21.52 3.02
N THR A 192 4.86 -22.13 4.13
CA THR A 192 3.68 -21.72 4.89
C THR A 192 4.11 -21.49 6.34
N VAL A 193 3.70 -20.34 6.89
CA VAL A 193 4.10 -19.88 8.22
C VAL A 193 2.88 -19.49 9.03
#